data_ec367b2c58f9aae18cc2609e345d08eb
#
_entry.id   ec367b2c58f9aae18cc2609e345d08eb
#
_cell.length_a   1.000
_cell.length_b   1.000
_cell.length_c   1.000
_cell.angle_alpha   90.00
_cell.angle_beta   90.00
_cell.angle_gamma   90.00
#
_symmetry.space_group_name_H-M   'P 1'
#
loop_
_entity.id
_entity.type
_entity.pdbx_description
1 polymer ?
#
loop_
_entity_poly.entity_id
_entity_poly.type
_entity_poly.pdbx_seq_one_letter_code
_entity_poly.pdbx_strand_id
1 'polypeptide(L)'
;FGITEPAIFGVNLRLRWPFYCAMVSAAIGSAGVALLNVRGQALGAAGFVGFVSIKPESIPAYLVLEVLVFVLSFGFTFAYAMTRGKADMQGRAPAKKEAVVAAAVAAPAGGAAPAAAPAPVPSFSDEAKADLSVASPLAGTVVPLEQVKDESFAKGMLGPGIGIEPADGLVVAPFDGTVTVAFPTGHAYGLKSASGVQVLIHVGMDTVKLDGKGFTPRVAKGDVVRRGDVLAEVDLDVIRAAGYETITPVVVTNKKK
;
A
#
# COMPACT_ATOMS: atom_id res chain seq x y z
N PHE A 1 3.05 -12.80 16.15
CA PHE A 1 2.58 -14.01 15.49
C PHE A 1 2.76 -13.99 13.96
N GLY A 2 3.80 -13.34 13.41
CA GLY A 2 4.15 -13.42 11.99
C GLY A 2 3.51 -12.37 11.07
N ILE A 3 2.65 -11.48 11.56
CA ILE A 3 2.12 -10.37 10.77
C ILE A 3 3.14 -9.23 10.83
N THR A 4 4.05 -9.20 9.84
CA THR A 4 5.15 -8.22 9.79
C THR A 4 4.88 -7.05 8.85
N GLU A 5 3.85 -7.16 7.99
CA GLU A 5 3.55 -6.17 6.96
C GLU A 5 3.34 -4.75 7.50
N PRO A 6 2.53 -4.50 8.57
CA PRO A 6 2.36 -3.14 9.08
C PRO A 6 3.66 -2.51 9.59
N ALA A 7 4.54 -3.31 10.20
CA ALA A 7 5.85 -2.84 10.67
C ALA A 7 6.81 -2.59 9.50
N ILE A 8 6.83 -3.47 8.50
CA ILE A 8 7.66 -3.32 7.31
C ILE A 8 7.24 -2.07 6.53
N PHE A 9 5.96 -1.95 6.18
CA PHE A 9 5.48 -0.85 5.34
C PHE A 9 5.32 0.46 6.12
N GLY A 10 4.85 0.40 7.37
CA GLY A 10 4.59 1.59 8.19
C GLY A 10 5.85 2.27 8.72
N VAL A 11 6.85 1.51 9.10
CA VAL A 11 8.06 2.02 9.78
C VAL A 11 9.34 1.72 8.98
N ASN A 12 9.60 0.45 8.69
CA ASN A 12 10.90 0.04 8.16
C ASN A 12 11.19 0.61 6.77
N LEU A 13 10.24 0.51 5.83
CA LEU A 13 10.42 1.06 4.48
C LEU A 13 10.34 2.58 4.45
N ARG A 14 9.53 3.18 5.33
CA ARG A 14 9.41 4.63 5.42
C ARG A 14 10.69 5.29 5.92
N LEU A 15 11.33 4.73 6.94
CA LEU A 15 12.58 5.23 7.51
C LEU A 15 13.81 4.67 6.79
N ARG A 16 13.70 3.56 6.08
CA ARG A 16 14.74 2.79 5.37
C ARG A 16 15.83 2.20 6.27
N TRP A 17 16.42 2.98 7.16
CA TRP A 17 17.50 2.55 8.02
C TRP A 17 17.14 1.41 9.00
N PRO A 18 15.93 1.32 9.61
CA PRO A 18 15.56 0.15 10.40
C PRO A 18 15.54 -1.13 9.57
N PHE A 19 15.14 -1.02 8.30
CA PHE A 19 15.14 -2.13 7.36
C PHE A 19 16.57 -2.64 7.11
N TYR A 20 17.53 -1.75 6.87
CA TYR A 20 18.93 -2.15 6.68
C TYR A 20 19.53 -2.77 7.96
N CYS A 21 19.22 -2.24 9.13
CA CYS A 21 19.65 -2.82 10.40
C CYS A 21 19.11 -4.25 10.58
N ALA A 22 17.83 -4.47 10.25
CA ALA A 22 17.21 -5.79 10.31
C ALA A 22 17.85 -6.76 9.30
N MET A 23 18.15 -6.32 8.08
CA MET A 23 18.82 -7.14 7.06
C MET A 23 20.20 -7.59 7.51
N VAL A 24 21.02 -6.69 8.09
CA VAL A 24 22.35 -7.05 8.61
C VAL A 24 22.25 -8.06 9.73
N SER A 25 21.32 -7.85 10.66
CA SER A 25 21.10 -8.78 11.78
C SER A 25 20.64 -10.16 11.30
N ALA A 26 19.73 -10.21 10.30
CA ALA A 26 19.27 -11.45 9.69
C ALA A 26 20.40 -12.18 8.94
N ALA A 27 21.28 -11.46 8.26
CA ALA A 27 22.45 -12.06 7.60
C ALA A 27 23.41 -12.72 8.62
N ILE A 28 23.64 -12.07 9.75
CA ILE A 28 24.45 -12.63 10.85
C ILE A 28 23.78 -13.91 11.41
N GLY A 29 22.47 -13.85 11.65
CA GLY A 29 21.70 -15.00 12.13
C GLY A 29 21.74 -16.18 11.15
N SER A 30 21.59 -15.91 9.85
CA SER A 30 21.66 -16.94 8.80
C SER A 30 23.04 -17.59 8.73
N ALA A 31 24.11 -16.81 8.87
CA ALA A 31 25.47 -17.32 8.96
C ALA A 31 25.63 -18.22 10.22
N GLY A 32 25.06 -17.81 11.36
CA GLY A 32 25.05 -18.60 12.58
C GLY A 32 24.32 -19.94 12.43
N VAL A 33 23.16 -19.94 11.76
CA VAL A 33 22.41 -21.16 11.44
C VAL A 33 23.26 -22.15 10.63
N ALA A 34 24.00 -21.66 9.64
CA ALA A 34 24.88 -22.48 8.83
C ALA A 34 26.09 -23.02 9.63
N LEU A 35 26.74 -22.16 10.42
CA LEU A 35 27.91 -22.52 11.22
C LEU A 35 27.58 -23.54 12.32
N LEU A 36 26.43 -23.38 12.98
CA LEU A 36 25.98 -24.29 14.06
C LEU A 36 25.20 -25.49 13.52
N ASN A 37 25.10 -25.64 12.19
CA ASN A 37 24.41 -26.74 11.51
C ASN A 37 22.98 -26.97 12.06
N VAL A 38 22.25 -25.88 12.30
CA VAL A 38 20.85 -25.92 12.77
C VAL A 38 19.98 -26.54 11.69
N ARG A 39 19.28 -27.62 12.03
CA ARG A 39 18.47 -28.40 11.06
C ARG A 39 16.97 -28.27 11.36
N GLY A 40 16.20 -27.93 10.34
CA GLY A 40 14.75 -28.04 10.36
C GLY A 40 14.28 -29.46 10.10
N GLN A 41 13.10 -29.80 10.61
CA GLN A 41 12.41 -31.07 10.36
C GLN A 41 11.11 -30.90 9.57
N ALA A 42 10.59 -29.68 9.49
CA ALA A 42 9.38 -29.34 8.75
C ALA A 42 9.43 -27.90 8.27
N LEU A 43 8.61 -27.57 7.26
CA LEU A 43 8.30 -26.18 6.93
C LEU A 43 7.38 -25.64 8.03
N GLY A 44 7.82 -24.61 8.73
CA GLY A 44 7.10 -24.04 9.84
C GLY A 44 6.91 -22.55 9.74
N ALA A 45 6.16 -21.99 10.71
CA ALA A 45 5.94 -20.56 10.82
C ALA A 45 7.26 -19.82 11.07
N ALA A 46 7.40 -18.66 10.46
CA ALA A 46 8.52 -17.75 10.75
C ALA A 46 8.35 -17.11 12.14
N GLY A 47 9.47 -16.75 12.79
CA GLY A 47 9.48 -16.06 14.06
C GLY A 47 9.61 -17.01 15.26
N PHE A 48 9.33 -16.46 16.44
CA PHE A 48 9.62 -17.13 17.71
C PHE A 48 9.01 -18.54 17.84
N VAL A 49 7.86 -18.79 17.20
CA VAL A 49 7.20 -20.11 17.18
C VAL A 49 7.90 -21.09 16.23
N GLY A 50 8.83 -20.63 15.42
CA GLY A 50 9.55 -21.44 14.44
C GLY A 50 10.36 -22.60 15.06
N PHE A 51 10.67 -22.54 16.36
CA PHE A 51 11.39 -23.61 17.07
C PHE A 51 10.69 -24.98 16.98
N VAL A 52 9.37 -25.01 16.80
CA VAL A 52 8.58 -26.24 16.63
C VAL A 52 8.98 -27.00 15.36
N SER A 53 9.51 -26.28 14.37
CA SER A 53 9.96 -26.84 13.09
C SER A 53 11.44 -27.22 13.07
N ILE A 54 12.13 -27.04 14.19
CA ILE A 54 13.56 -27.34 14.33
C ILE A 54 13.74 -28.70 15.00
N LYS A 55 14.76 -29.46 14.56
CA LYS A 55 15.09 -30.73 15.21
C LYS A 55 15.44 -30.49 16.69
N PRO A 56 15.00 -31.37 17.61
CA PRO A 56 15.20 -31.16 19.05
C PRO A 56 16.66 -30.88 19.44
N GLU A 57 17.62 -31.53 18.78
CA GLU A 57 19.07 -31.34 19.01
C GLU A 57 19.54 -29.91 18.69
N SER A 58 18.87 -29.25 17.74
CA SER A 58 19.24 -27.92 17.23
C SER A 58 18.45 -26.78 17.92
N ILE A 59 17.44 -27.11 18.73
CA ILE A 59 16.59 -26.10 19.41
C ILE A 59 17.40 -25.13 20.28
N PRO A 60 18.34 -25.56 21.12
CA PRO A 60 19.10 -24.63 21.95
C PRO A 60 19.92 -23.64 21.11
N ALA A 61 20.59 -24.11 20.05
CA ALA A 61 21.36 -23.27 19.14
C ALA A 61 20.45 -22.30 18.39
N TYR A 62 19.29 -22.76 17.93
CA TYR A 62 18.29 -21.92 17.27
C TYR A 62 17.81 -20.78 18.18
N LEU A 63 17.42 -21.08 19.43
CA LEU A 63 16.93 -20.08 20.38
C LEU A 63 18.00 -19.03 20.72
N VAL A 64 19.26 -19.45 20.85
CA VAL A 64 20.37 -18.50 21.08
C VAL A 64 20.54 -17.56 19.88
N LEU A 65 20.46 -18.10 18.66
CA LEU A 65 20.55 -17.26 17.44
C LEU A 65 19.35 -16.34 17.29
N GLU A 66 18.14 -16.78 17.62
CA GLU A 66 16.93 -15.95 17.59
C GLU A 66 17.07 -14.74 18.53
N VAL A 67 17.51 -14.98 19.77
CA VAL A 67 17.76 -13.91 20.76
C VAL A 67 18.89 -12.99 20.27
N LEU A 68 19.95 -13.54 19.69
CA LEU A 68 21.08 -12.77 19.16
C LEU A 68 20.60 -11.82 18.04
N VAL A 69 19.84 -12.33 17.06
CA VAL A 69 19.32 -11.52 15.94
C VAL A 69 18.40 -10.43 16.47
N PHE A 70 17.54 -10.74 17.44
CA PHE A 70 16.66 -9.76 18.07
C PHE A 70 17.47 -8.64 18.74
N VAL A 71 18.44 -8.98 19.57
CA VAL A 71 19.30 -8.01 20.29
C VAL A 71 20.12 -7.17 19.30
N LEU A 72 20.69 -7.77 18.26
CA LEU A 72 21.45 -7.05 17.24
C LEU A 72 20.56 -6.10 16.43
N SER A 73 19.39 -6.54 16.01
CA SER A 73 18.44 -5.72 15.26
C SER A 73 17.98 -4.52 16.08
N PHE A 74 17.62 -4.75 17.34
CA PHE A 74 17.25 -3.69 18.28
C PHE A 74 18.43 -2.75 18.55
N GLY A 75 19.61 -3.29 18.85
CA GLY A 75 20.81 -2.54 19.17
C GLY A 75 21.27 -1.64 18.02
N PHE A 76 21.34 -2.17 16.80
CA PHE A 76 21.70 -1.38 15.61
C PHE A 76 20.67 -0.30 15.31
N THR A 77 19.37 -0.64 15.42
CA THR A 77 18.30 0.32 15.23
C THR A 77 18.34 1.43 16.26
N PHE A 78 18.53 1.08 17.53
CA PHE A 78 18.62 2.04 18.64
C PHE A 78 19.87 2.93 18.52
N ALA A 79 21.05 2.35 18.26
CA ALA A 79 22.28 3.10 18.08
C ALA A 79 22.19 4.09 16.92
N TYR A 80 21.60 3.68 15.79
CA TYR A 80 21.38 4.58 14.67
C TYR A 80 20.39 5.69 15.02
N ALA A 81 19.29 5.36 15.70
CA ALA A 81 18.30 6.34 16.15
C ALA A 81 18.92 7.40 17.07
N MET A 82 19.81 6.99 17.97
CA MET A 82 20.48 7.92 18.89
C MET A 82 21.52 8.82 18.21
N THR A 83 22.20 8.32 17.17
CA THR A 83 23.30 9.04 16.51
C THR A 83 22.85 9.89 15.34
N ARG A 84 22.08 9.32 14.41
CA ARG A 84 21.66 9.95 13.15
C ARG A 84 20.14 10.02 12.96
N GLY A 85 19.40 9.16 13.62
CA GLY A 85 17.96 9.05 13.41
C GLY A 85 17.17 10.29 13.79
N LYS A 86 17.66 11.11 14.73
CA LYS A 86 17.05 12.40 15.10
C LYS A 86 17.11 13.39 13.93
N ALA A 87 18.24 13.46 13.24
CA ALA A 87 18.41 14.32 12.06
C ALA A 87 17.54 13.84 10.89
N ASP A 88 17.45 12.52 10.67
CA ASP A 88 16.61 11.94 9.62
C ASP A 88 15.11 12.10 9.92
N MET A 89 14.71 12.10 11.19
CA MET A 89 13.32 12.35 11.59
C MET A 89 12.93 13.83 11.53
N GLN A 90 13.87 14.74 11.85
CA GLN A 90 13.65 16.18 11.84
C GLN A 90 13.84 16.81 10.45
N GLY A 91 14.76 16.29 9.63
CA GLY A 91 15.02 16.77 8.26
C GLY A 91 14.02 16.25 7.22
N ARG A 92 13.22 15.27 7.57
CA ARG A 92 12.06 14.84 6.79
C ARG A 92 10.80 15.46 7.37
N ALA A 93 10.57 16.73 7.09
CA ALA A 93 9.20 17.21 6.86
C ALA A 93 8.52 16.19 5.94
N PRO A 94 7.19 15.96 6.02
CA PRO A 94 6.56 14.75 5.47
C PRO A 94 6.84 14.64 3.98
N ALA A 95 7.98 14.06 3.67
CA ALA A 95 8.34 13.72 2.32
C ALA A 95 7.42 12.58 1.92
N LYS A 96 6.41 12.97 1.16
CA LYS A 96 5.70 12.17 0.19
C LYS A 96 5.47 10.72 0.61
N LYS A 97 4.25 10.42 1.00
CA LYS A 97 3.67 9.06 1.06
C LYS A 97 3.82 8.26 -0.25
N GLU A 98 4.52 8.82 -1.24
CA GLU A 98 4.67 8.29 -2.59
C GLU A 98 5.67 7.13 -2.74
N ALA A 99 6.59 6.93 -1.80
CA ALA A 99 7.67 5.97 -1.99
C ALA A 99 7.33 4.52 -1.56
N VAL A 100 6.25 4.31 -0.81
CA VAL A 100 5.95 2.99 -0.22
C VAL A 100 5.16 2.09 -1.18
N VAL A 101 4.45 2.69 -2.14
CA VAL A 101 3.67 1.92 -3.13
C VAL A 101 4.52 1.51 -4.35
N ALA A 102 5.63 2.24 -4.61
CA ALA A 102 6.49 1.97 -5.78
C ALA A 102 7.44 0.77 -5.63
N ALA A 103 7.67 0.28 -4.40
CA ALA A 103 8.62 -0.81 -4.16
C ALA A 103 7.99 -2.22 -4.21
N ALA A 104 6.67 -2.33 -4.28
CA ALA A 104 5.98 -3.62 -4.34
C ALA A 104 5.75 -4.14 -5.78
N VAL A 105 6.18 -3.40 -6.81
CA VAL A 105 5.98 -3.77 -8.23
C VAL A 105 7.31 -3.71 -8.98
N ALA A 106 8.23 -4.58 -8.61
CA ALA A 106 9.40 -4.91 -9.43
C ALA A 106 9.36 -6.39 -9.77
N ALA A 107 8.52 -6.77 -10.70
CA ALA A 107 8.63 -7.96 -11.52
C ALA A 107 8.50 -7.54 -12.99
N PRO A 108 9.31 -8.09 -13.91
CA PRO A 108 9.47 -7.53 -15.25
C PRO A 108 8.35 -7.98 -16.18
N ALA A 109 7.62 -7.04 -16.73
CA ALA A 109 6.83 -7.28 -17.94
C ALA A 109 7.21 -6.22 -18.98
N GLY A 110 7.66 -6.69 -20.11
CA GLY A 110 8.20 -5.89 -21.19
C GLY A 110 7.16 -5.00 -21.88
N GLY A 111 7.68 -3.96 -22.51
CA GLY A 111 6.96 -3.11 -23.46
C GLY A 111 6.92 -1.64 -23.03
N ALA A 112 8.06 -0.94 -23.20
CA ALA A 112 8.13 0.50 -23.00
C ALA A 112 7.58 1.23 -24.22
N ALA A 113 6.60 2.10 -23.99
CA ALA A 113 6.37 3.27 -24.81
C ALA A 113 7.06 4.48 -24.14
N PRO A 114 7.62 5.45 -24.89
CA PRO A 114 8.53 6.45 -24.37
C PRO A 114 7.84 7.44 -23.45
N ALA A 115 8.50 7.70 -22.31
CA ALA A 115 8.09 8.71 -21.34
C ALA A 115 8.03 10.09 -21.99
N ALA A 116 6.85 10.69 -22.02
CA ALA A 116 6.69 12.09 -22.32
C ALA A 116 7.29 12.92 -21.17
N ALA A 117 7.93 14.03 -21.52
CA ALA A 117 8.52 14.99 -20.60
C ALA A 117 7.48 15.49 -19.58
N PRO A 118 7.90 15.87 -18.35
CA PRO A 118 6.98 16.34 -17.32
C PRO A 118 6.24 17.59 -17.84
N ALA A 119 4.91 17.44 -17.99
CA ALA A 119 4.03 18.55 -18.32
C ALA A 119 4.10 19.63 -17.22
N PRO A 120 3.96 20.91 -17.55
CA PRO A 120 3.97 21.99 -16.57
C PRO A 120 2.88 21.73 -15.53
N VAL A 121 3.22 21.94 -14.25
CA VAL A 121 2.28 21.77 -13.13
C VAL A 121 1.09 22.69 -13.37
N PRO A 122 -0.11 22.20 -13.68
CA PRO A 122 -1.25 23.06 -13.93
C PRO A 122 -1.64 23.78 -12.65
N SER A 123 -1.84 25.07 -12.75
CA SER A 123 -2.38 25.88 -11.67
C SER A 123 -3.89 25.66 -11.60
N PHE A 124 -4.35 25.06 -10.50
CA PHE A 124 -5.78 25.01 -10.21
C PHE A 124 -6.32 26.40 -9.86
N SER A 125 -7.59 26.68 -10.20
CA SER A 125 -8.25 27.91 -9.81
C SER A 125 -8.32 28.04 -8.28
N ASP A 126 -8.48 29.28 -7.78
CA ASP A 126 -8.58 29.49 -6.33
C ASP A 126 -9.88 28.91 -5.76
N GLU A 127 -10.94 28.81 -6.57
CA GLU A 127 -12.18 28.13 -6.22
C GLU A 127 -11.94 26.61 -6.03
N ALA A 128 -11.20 25.96 -6.93
CA ALA A 128 -10.85 24.54 -6.78
C ALA A 128 -9.95 24.27 -5.56
N LYS A 129 -9.11 25.22 -5.17
CA LYS A 129 -8.30 25.16 -3.94
C LYS A 129 -9.13 25.32 -2.67
N ALA A 130 -10.27 25.98 -2.74
CA ALA A 130 -11.20 26.19 -1.62
C ALA A 130 -12.24 25.06 -1.52
N ASP A 131 -12.50 24.31 -2.60
CA ASP A 131 -13.51 23.27 -2.64
C ASP A 131 -13.04 22.00 -1.90
N LEU A 132 -13.73 21.68 -0.82
CA LEU A 132 -13.52 20.46 -0.02
C LEU A 132 -14.52 19.35 -0.40
N SER A 133 -15.40 19.60 -1.37
CA SER A 133 -16.41 18.61 -1.77
C SER A 133 -15.79 17.45 -2.54
N VAL A 134 -16.35 16.26 -2.34
CA VAL A 134 -16.02 15.04 -3.06
C VAL A 134 -17.29 14.58 -3.76
N ALA A 135 -17.31 14.66 -5.07
CA ALA A 135 -18.43 14.14 -5.86
C ALA A 135 -18.39 12.60 -5.90
N SER A 136 -19.50 11.98 -6.24
CA SER A 136 -19.50 10.53 -6.49
C SER A 136 -18.62 10.21 -7.70
N PRO A 137 -17.64 9.31 -7.58
CA PRO A 137 -16.82 8.90 -8.71
C PRO A 137 -17.48 7.85 -9.61
N LEU A 138 -18.63 7.32 -9.22
CA LEU A 138 -19.43 6.37 -10.01
C LEU A 138 -20.91 6.69 -9.88
N ALA A 139 -21.68 6.36 -10.92
CA ALA A 139 -23.12 6.26 -10.83
C ALA A 139 -23.50 4.99 -10.09
N GLY A 140 -24.46 5.06 -9.15
CA GLY A 140 -24.87 3.89 -8.39
C GLY A 140 -25.56 4.20 -7.09
N THR A 141 -25.78 3.18 -6.28
CA THR A 141 -26.42 3.29 -4.97
C THR A 141 -25.35 3.43 -3.88
N VAL A 142 -25.45 4.50 -3.10
CA VAL A 142 -24.56 4.71 -1.95
C VAL A 142 -25.00 3.82 -0.80
N VAL A 143 -24.05 3.11 -0.22
CA VAL A 143 -24.24 2.24 0.94
C VAL A 143 -23.24 2.60 2.05
N PRO A 144 -23.57 2.35 3.32
CA PRO A 144 -22.63 2.51 4.42
C PRO A 144 -21.37 1.67 4.21
N LEU A 145 -20.22 2.20 4.63
CA LEU A 145 -18.93 1.54 4.47
C LEU A 145 -18.86 0.19 5.20
N GLU A 146 -19.63 0.04 6.28
CA GLU A 146 -19.78 -1.19 7.06
C GLU A 146 -20.37 -2.37 6.27
N GLN A 147 -21.02 -2.10 5.14
CA GLN A 147 -21.57 -3.13 4.25
C GLN A 147 -20.53 -3.71 3.28
N VAL A 148 -19.35 -3.10 3.19
CA VAL A 148 -18.24 -3.64 2.42
C VAL A 148 -17.66 -4.84 3.18
N LYS A 149 -17.49 -5.98 2.52
CA LYS A 149 -17.04 -7.22 3.18
C LYS A 149 -15.58 -7.21 3.63
N ASP A 150 -14.76 -6.28 3.15
CA ASP A 150 -13.38 -6.13 3.60
C ASP A 150 -13.31 -5.37 4.94
N GLU A 151 -12.69 -5.97 5.94
CA GLU A 151 -12.59 -5.41 7.29
C GLU A 151 -11.84 -4.08 7.34
N SER A 152 -10.88 -3.85 6.46
CA SER A 152 -10.07 -2.62 6.43
C SER A 152 -10.92 -1.42 6.01
N PHE A 153 -11.87 -1.65 5.11
CA PHE A 153 -12.85 -0.66 4.72
C PHE A 153 -13.98 -0.57 5.75
N ALA A 154 -14.64 -1.69 6.06
CA ALA A 154 -15.80 -1.72 6.96
C ALA A 154 -15.54 -1.10 8.33
N LYS A 155 -14.34 -1.31 8.89
CA LYS A 155 -13.92 -0.72 10.18
C LYS A 155 -13.37 0.70 10.05
N GLY A 156 -13.38 1.30 8.85
CA GLY A 156 -12.87 2.65 8.62
C GLY A 156 -11.37 2.82 8.88
N MET A 157 -10.58 1.74 8.83
CA MET A 157 -9.13 1.77 9.11
C MET A 157 -8.38 2.62 8.09
N LEU A 158 -8.85 2.67 6.83
CA LEU A 158 -8.28 3.47 5.75
C LEU A 158 -8.78 4.91 5.76
N GLY A 159 -9.82 5.21 6.50
CA GLY A 159 -10.44 6.52 6.65
C GLY A 159 -11.97 6.46 6.56
N PRO A 160 -12.66 7.57 6.83
CA PRO A 160 -14.09 7.66 6.63
C PRO A 160 -14.43 7.62 5.14
N GLY A 161 -15.58 7.08 4.81
CA GLY A 161 -16.02 6.96 3.42
C GLY A 161 -17.38 6.34 3.26
N ILE A 162 -17.66 5.92 2.05
CA ILE A 162 -18.89 5.26 1.63
C ILE A 162 -18.54 4.07 0.74
N GLY A 163 -19.45 3.10 0.65
CA GLY A 163 -19.48 2.14 -0.45
C GLY A 163 -20.41 2.65 -1.56
N ILE A 164 -20.12 2.29 -2.80
CA ILE A 164 -21.04 2.54 -3.94
C ILE A 164 -21.26 1.20 -4.63
N GLU A 165 -22.52 0.80 -4.75
CA GLU A 165 -22.89 -0.29 -5.64
C GLU A 165 -23.09 0.30 -7.03
N PRO A 166 -22.16 0.02 -8.00
CA PRO A 166 -22.13 0.73 -9.26
C PRO A 166 -23.27 0.27 -10.18
N ALA A 167 -23.93 1.24 -10.82
CA ALA A 167 -24.94 1.01 -11.85
C ALA A 167 -24.30 0.78 -13.23
N ASP A 168 -23.15 1.38 -13.47
CA ASP A 168 -22.33 1.24 -14.67
C ASP A 168 -20.84 1.16 -14.31
N GLY A 169 -20.00 0.94 -15.33
CA GLY A 169 -18.57 0.78 -15.15
C GLY A 169 -17.74 2.04 -15.36
N LEU A 170 -18.35 3.23 -15.40
CA LEU A 170 -17.62 4.46 -15.63
C LEU A 170 -17.10 5.05 -14.31
N VAL A 171 -15.79 5.09 -14.14
CA VAL A 171 -15.12 5.69 -12.97
C VAL A 171 -14.60 7.07 -13.33
N VAL A 172 -15.02 8.12 -12.61
CA VAL A 172 -14.66 9.52 -12.89
C VAL A 172 -13.98 10.19 -11.71
N ALA A 173 -13.24 11.26 -12.00
CA ALA A 173 -12.59 12.08 -10.97
C ALA A 173 -13.63 12.82 -10.12
N PRO A 174 -13.57 12.69 -8.77
CA PRO A 174 -14.55 13.31 -7.88
C PRO A 174 -14.32 14.80 -7.65
N PHE A 175 -13.18 15.34 -8.08
CA PHE A 175 -12.76 16.74 -7.91
C PHE A 175 -11.61 17.09 -8.86
N ASP A 176 -11.29 18.38 -8.97
CA ASP A 176 -10.08 18.85 -9.63
C ASP A 176 -8.86 18.52 -8.79
N GLY A 177 -7.89 17.81 -9.38
CA GLY A 177 -6.75 17.36 -8.62
C GLY A 177 -5.71 16.59 -9.44
N THR A 178 -4.91 15.80 -8.73
CA THR A 178 -3.84 15.01 -9.31
C THR A 178 -4.00 13.54 -8.92
N VAL A 179 -3.78 12.65 -9.86
CA VAL A 179 -3.72 11.19 -9.62
C VAL A 179 -2.42 10.88 -8.88
N THR A 180 -2.51 10.54 -7.60
CA THR A 180 -1.34 10.21 -6.77
C THR A 180 -0.96 8.73 -6.85
N VAL A 181 -1.96 7.88 -7.11
CA VAL A 181 -1.80 6.44 -7.30
C VAL A 181 -2.72 6.00 -8.43
N ALA A 182 -2.20 5.26 -9.39
CA ALA A 182 -2.96 4.45 -10.34
C ALA A 182 -2.34 3.06 -10.33
N PHE A 183 -3.10 2.06 -9.91
CA PHE A 183 -2.61 0.68 -9.92
C PHE A 183 -2.57 0.15 -11.35
N PRO A 184 -1.50 -0.57 -11.75
CA PRO A 184 -1.37 -1.09 -13.13
C PRO A 184 -2.53 -1.97 -13.57
N THR A 185 -3.15 -2.68 -12.63
CA THR A 185 -4.34 -3.51 -12.86
C THR A 185 -5.64 -2.71 -12.94
N GLY A 186 -5.61 -1.38 -12.77
CA GLY A 186 -6.77 -0.50 -12.94
C GLY A 186 -7.85 -0.59 -11.86
N HIS A 187 -7.65 -1.41 -10.82
CA HIS A 187 -8.67 -1.64 -9.79
C HIS A 187 -8.73 -0.56 -8.71
N ALA A 188 -7.69 0.27 -8.57
CA ALA A 188 -7.70 1.30 -7.53
C ALA A 188 -6.96 2.58 -7.94
N TYR A 189 -7.51 3.72 -7.49
CA TYR A 189 -7.02 5.06 -7.80
C TYR A 189 -6.94 5.90 -6.53
N GLY A 190 -5.79 6.50 -6.28
CA GLY A 190 -5.61 7.52 -5.26
C GLY A 190 -5.55 8.90 -5.90
N LEU A 191 -6.38 9.83 -5.44
CA LEU A 191 -6.41 11.19 -5.93
C LEU A 191 -6.15 12.19 -4.81
N LYS A 192 -5.57 13.32 -5.17
CA LYS A 192 -5.40 14.47 -4.26
C LYS A 192 -6.00 15.70 -4.93
N SER A 193 -7.00 16.30 -4.27
CA SER A 193 -7.64 17.51 -4.77
C SER A 193 -6.71 18.72 -4.70
N ALA A 194 -7.06 19.77 -5.40
CA ALA A 194 -6.39 21.07 -5.31
C ALA A 194 -6.43 21.65 -3.89
N SER A 195 -7.49 21.39 -3.11
CA SER A 195 -7.65 21.76 -1.70
C SER A 195 -6.89 20.87 -0.72
N GLY A 196 -6.30 19.76 -1.22
CA GLY A 196 -5.49 18.83 -0.43
C GLY A 196 -6.24 17.61 0.12
N VAL A 197 -7.54 17.46 -0.17
CA VAL A 197 -8.30 16.24 0.18
C VAL A 197 -7.70 15.04 -0.57
N GLN A 198 -7.49 13.92 0.11
CA GLN A 198 -6.99 12.70 -0.51
C GLN A 198 -8.06 11.62 -0.45
N VAL A 199 -8.39 11.07 -1.60
CA VAL A 199 -9.40 10.02 -1.76
C VAL A 199 -8.77 8.78 -2.38
N LEU A 200 -9.16 7.62 -1.87
CA LEU A 200 -8.91 6.32 -2.49
C LEU A 200 -10.24 5.78 -3.00
N ILE A 201 -10.26 5.39 -4.28
CA ILE A 201 -11.36 4.68 -4.93
C ILE A 201 -10.84 3.27 -5.20
N HIS A 202 -11.52 2.25 -4.70
CA HIS A 202 -11.15 0.85 -4.93
C HIS A 202 -12.32 0.12 -5.61
N VAL A 203 -12.17 -0.20 -6.87
CA VAL A 203 -13.27 -0.72 -7.71
C VAL A 203 -13.45 -2.21 -7.49
N GLY A 204 -14.57 -2.57 -6.88
CA GLY A 204 -14.88 -3.95 -6.49
C GLY A 204 -14.00 -4.46 -5.35
N MET A 205 -14.32 -5.65 -4.86
CA MET A 205 -13.54 -6.31 -3.82
C MET A 205 -12.75 -7.46 -4.39
N ASP A 206 -11.48 -7.61 -3.93
CA ASP A 206 -10.54 -8.64 -4.41
C ASP A 206 -10.21 -8.58 -5.92
N THR A 207 -10.61 -7.54 -6.60
CA THR A 207 -10.46 -7.37 -8.06
C THR A 207 -9.02 -7.24 -8.54
N VAL A 208 -8.07 -7.02 -7.63
CA VAL A 208 -6.62 -7.16 -7.92
C VAL A 208 -6.28 -8.54 -8.50
N LYS A 209 -7.01 -9.59 -8.10
CA LYS A 209 -6.82 -10.96 -8.55
C LYS A 209 -7.22 -11.19 -10.02
N LEU A 210 -7.93 -10.23 -10.63
CA LEU A 210 -8.28 -10.25 -12.06
C LEU A 210 -7.12 -9.86 -12.97
N ASP A 211 -6.01 -9.37 -12.39
CA ASP A 211 -4.80 -8.96 -13.12
C ASP A 211 -5.11 -8.00 -14.30
N GLY A 212 -6.02 -7.05 -14.05
CA GLY A 212 -6.45 -6.04 -15.02
C GLY A 212 -7.56 -6.47 -15.99
N LYS A 213 -8.00 -7.71 -15.95
CA LYS A 213 -9.11 -8.15 -16.82
C LYS A 213 -10.40 -7.41 -16.44
N GLY A 214 -11.05 -6.82 -17.45
CA GLY A 214 -12.25 -6.02 -17.28
C GLY A 214 -11.98 -4.58 -16.84
N PHE A 215 -10.73 -4.14 -16.77
CA PHE A 215 -10.34 -2.77 -16.43
C PHE A 215 -9.62 -2.11 -17.61
N THR A 216 -10.04 -0.90 -17.96
CA THR A 216 -9.38 -0.05 -18.96
C THR A 216 -9.01 1.28 -18.32
N PRO A 217 -7.82 1.39 -17.72
CA PRO A 217 -7.33 2.65 -17.16
C PRO A 217 -7.21 3.74 -18.23
N ARG A 218 -7.61 4.97 -17.88
CA ARG A 218 -7.52 6.15 -18.76
C ARG A 218 -6.53 7.18 -18.26
N VAL A 219 -6.04 7.00 -17.02
CA VAL A 219 -5.11 7.90 -16.37
C VAL A 219 -3.93 7.14 -15.77
N ALA A 220 -2.81 7.83 -15.65
CA ALA A 220 -1.60 7.38 -15.00
C ALA A 220 -1.29 8.21 -13.74
N LYS A 221 -0.40 7.69 -12.89
CA LYS A 221 0.11 8.44 -11.74
C LYS A 221 0.81 9.72 -12.20
N GLY A 222 0.43 10.85 -11.61
CA GLY A 222 0.95 12.17 -11.92
C GLY A 222 0.03 12.99 -12.82
N ASP A 223 -0.95 12.34 -13.47
CA ASP A 223 -1.90 13.06 -14.32
C ASP A 223 -2.75 14.03 -13.51
N VAL A 224 -3.03 15.16 -14.14
CA VAL A 224 -3.95 16.15 -13.62
C VAL A 224 -5.32 15.90 -14.22
N VAL A 225 -6.30 15.88 -13.36
CA VAL A 225 -7.69 15.58 -13.71
C VAL A 225 -8.60 16.70 -13.23
N ARG A 226 -9.67 16.93 -13.96
CA ARG A 226 -10.80 17.77 -13.56
C ARG A 226 -11.94 16.89 -13.10
N ARG A 227 -12.78 17.42 -12.24
CA ARG A 227 -14.01 16.76 -11.81
C ARG A 227 -14.81 16.28 -13.01
N GLY A 228 -15.13 14.98 -13.06
CA GLY A 228 -15.83 14.32 -14.13
C GLY A 228 -14.93 13.70 -15.21
N ASP A 229 -13.62 13.95 -15.22
CA ASP A 229 -12.70 13.28 -16.15
C ASP A 229 -12.69 11.77 -15.89
N VAL A 230 -12.66 10.99 -16.96
CA VAL A 230 -12.69 9.53 -16.88
C VAL A 230 -11.36 9.00 -16.36
N LEU A 231 -11.39 8.27 -15.25
CA LEU A 231 -10.24 7.58 -14.66
C LEU A 231 -10.08 6.17 -15.23
N ALA A 232 -11.20 5.48 -15.40
CA ALA A 232 -11.24 4.12 -15.95
C ALA A 232 -12.62 3.78 -16.49
N GLU A 233 -12.64 2.82 -17.40
CA GLU A 233 -13.82 2.06 -17.78
C GLU A 233 -13.67 0.64 -17.25
N VAL A 234 -14.73 0.11 -16.66
CA VAL A 234 -14.75 -1.17 -15.96
C VAL A 234 -15.89 -2.04 -16.48
N ASP A 235 -15.59 -3.24 -16.88
CA ASP A 235 -16.58 -4.23 -17.24
C ASP A 235 -17.05 -4.96 -15.97
N LEU A 236 -18.20 -4.52 -15.44
CA LEU A 236 -18.78 -5.07 -14.21
C LEU A 236 -19.19 -6.54 -14.37
N ASP A 237 -19.51 -6.96 -15.57
CA ASP A 237 -19.94 -8.35 -15.82
C ASP A 237 -18.73 -9.31 -15.76
N VAL A 238 -17.55 -8.87 -16.17
CA VAL A 238 -16.30 -9.61 -15.97
C VAL A 238 -16.00 -9.80 -14.50
N ILE A 239 -16.20 -8.76 -13.67
CA ILE A 239 -16.00 -8.83 -12.21
C ILE A 239 -16.99 -9.85 -11.60
N ARG A 240 -18.27 -9.73 -11.93
CA ARG A 240 -19.35 -10.62 -11.45
C ARG A 240 -19.13 -12.07 -11.89
N ALA A 241 -18.80 -12.27 -13.17
CA ALA A 241 -18.52 -13.60 -13.71
C ALA A 241 -17.35 -14.31 -13.05
N ALA A 242 -16.38 -13.55 -12.55
CA ALA A 242 -15.24 -14.06 -11.77
C ALA A 242 -15.59 -14.32 -10.29
N GLY A 243 -16.82 -14.02 -9.85
CA GLY A 243 -17.27 -14.24 -8.48
C GLY A 243 -16.87 -13.13 -7.50
N TYR A 244 -16.44 -11.98 -7.99
CA TYR A 244 -16.07 -10.82 -7.15
C TYR A 244 -17.23 -9.82 -7.03
N GLU A 245 -17.22 -9.07 -5.92
CA GLU A 245 -18.21 -8.02 -5.70
C GLU A 245 -17.82 -6.74 -6.42
N THR A 246 -18.83 -6.05 -6.94
CA THR A 246 -18.67 -4.77 -7.64
C THR A 246 -18.70 -3.58 -6.71
N ILE A 247 -19.08 -3.77 -5.43
CA ILE A 247 -19.13 -2.70 -4.45
C ILE A 247 -17.79 -1.97 -4.38
N THR A 248 -17.83 -0.66 -4.50
CA THR A 248 -16.66 0.20 -4.66
C THR A 248 -16.55 1.15 -3.47
N PRO A 249 -15.66 0.87 -2.49
CA PRO A 249 -15.39 1.81 -1.43
C PRO A 249 -14.65 3.04 -1.93
N VAL A 250 -15.10 4.21 -1.43
CA VAL A 250 -14.52 5.52 -1.64
C VAL A 250 -14.22 6.11 -0.27
N VAL A 251 -12.94 6.26 0.06
CA VAL A 251 -12.52 6.68 1.41
C VAL A 251 -11.59 7.89 1.38
N VAL A 252 -11.75 8.78 2.36
CA VAL A 252 -10.87 9.94 2.57
C VAL A 252 -9.70 9.51 3.45
N THR A 253 -8.49 9.45 2.85
CA THR A 253 -7.32 8.85 3.49
C THR A 253 -6.50 9.82 4.34
N ASN A 254 -6.70 11.13 4.22
CA ASN A 254 -5.96 12.16 4.95
C ASN A 254 -6.80 12.87 6.00
N LYS A 255 -7.52 12.11 6.83
CA LYS A 255 -8.26 12.68 7.97
C LYS A 255 -7.29 13.52 8.82
N LYS A 256 -7.47 14.84 8.84
CA LYS A 256 -6.88 15.67 9.88
C LYS A 256 -7.60 15.32 11.20
N LYS A 257 -6.82 14.87 12.19
CA LYS A 257 -7.31 14.76 13.57
C LYS A 257 -7.56 16.15 14.14
#